data_b18efa8857f3b8987b347c334e4e5297
#
_entry.id   b18efa8857f3b8987b347c334e4e5297
#
_cell.length_a   1.000
_cell.length_b   1.000
_cell.length_c   1.000
_cell.angle_alpha   90.00
_cell.angle_beta   90.00
_cell.angle_gamma   90.00
#
_symmetry.space_group_name_H-M   'P 1'
#
loop_
_entity.id
_entity.type
_entity.pdbx_description
1 polymer ?
#
loop_
_entity_poly.entity_id
_entity_poly.type
_entity_poly.pdbx_seq_one_letter_code
_entity_poly.pdbx_strand_id
1 'polypeptide(L)'
;MKEKVEHIVNWIKDYADKNHKTSLVVGVSGGIDSSVVSTLCAKTGLRTIPIVMTIKNKDMLALEHAWWLEENHENVSRRIINLEKIFHEFENASRYLGADSEHAFANSRSR
;
A
#
# COMPACT_ATOMS: atom_id res chain seq x y z
N MET A 1 11.99 15.78 15.75
CA MET A 1 11.57 14.84 14.69
C MET A 1 11.73 13.38 15.14
N LYS A 2 12.88 13.04 15.66
CA LYS A 2 13.14 11.67 16.14
C LYS A 2 12.17 11.24 17.26
N GLU A 3 11.88 12.13 18.19
CA GLU A 3 10.94 11.87 19.27
C GLU A 3 9.51 11.64 18.76
N LYS A 4 9.10 12.38 17.73
CA LYS A 4 7.78 12.21 17.12
C LYS A 4 7.67 10.87 16.42
N VAL A 5 8.73 10.44 15.74
CA VAL A 5 8.78 9.14 15.07
C VAL A 5 8.64 8.03 16.11
N GLU A 6 9.41 8.08 17.18
CA GLU A 6 9.36 7.09 18.26
C GLU A 6 7.97 7.04 18.90
N HIS A 7 7.36 8.19 19.12
CA HIS A 7 6.01 8.28 19.68
C HIS A 7 4.98 7.57 18.80
N ILE A 8 5.01 7.84 17.50
CA ILE A 8 4.07 7.23 16.55
C ILE A 8 4.31 5.73 16.44
N VAL A 9 5.57 5.30 16.36
CA VAL A 9 5.93 3.89 16.29
C VAL A 9 5.41 3.15 17.51
N ASN A 10 5.64 3.71 18.71
CA ASN A 10 5.16 3.12 19.95
C ASN A 10 3.65 3.08 20.03
N TRP A 11 2.98 4.11 19.52
CA TRP A 11 1.52 4.15 19.48
C TRP A 11 0.96 3.02 18.60
N ILE A 12 1.53 2.81 17.41
CA ILE A 12 1.12 1.75 16.50
C ILE A 12 1.30 0.38 17.16
N LYS A 13 2.45 0.19 17.78
CA LYS A 13 2.80 -1.07 18.44
C LYS A 13 1.84 -1.37 19.59
N ASP A 14 1.57 -0.37 20.44
CA ASP A 14 0.65 -0.52 21.56
C ASP A 14 -0.78 -0.80 21.09
N TYR A 15 -1.21 -0.13 20.04
CA TYR A 15 -2.53 -0.35 19.45
C TYR A 15 -2.69 -1.79 18.95
N ALA A 16 -1.67 -2.29 18.26
CA ALA A 16 -1.67 -3.67 17.75
C ALA A 16 -1.72 -4.66 18.92
N ASP A 17 -0.91 -4.44 19.95
CA ASP A 17 -0.89 -5.30 21.13
C ASP A 17 -2.23 -5.33 21.86
N LYS A 18 -2.87 -4.19 22.03
CA LYS A 18 -4.19 -4.10 22.67
C LYS A 18 -5.27 -4.85 21.90
N ASN A 19 -5.13 -4.91 20.58
CA ASN A 19 -6.09 -5.59 19.72
C ASN A 19 -5.66 -7.02 19.35
N HIS A 20 -4.63 -7.54 20.01
CA HIS A 20 -4.08 -8.88 19.80
C HIS A 20 -3.67 -9.14 18.35
N LYS A 21 -3.10 -8.12 17.70
CA LYS A 21 -2.59 -8.21 16.34
C LYS A 21 -1.09 -8.34 16.35
N THR A 22 -0.57 -9.22 15.50
CA THR A 22 0.86 -9.49 15.38
C THR A 22 1.44 -9.03 14.05
N SER A 23 0.60 -8.55 13.16
CA SER A 23 1.01 -8.13 11.81
C SER A 23 0.33 -6.84 11.41
N LEU A 24 1.00 -6.08 10.56
CA LEU A 24 0.50 -4.83 9.99
C LEU A 24 0.47 -4.98 8.47
N VAL A 25 -0.62 -4.56 7.86
CA VAL A 25 -0.75 -4.54 6.40
C VAL A 25 -0.89 -3.09 5.98
N VAL A 26 -0.09 -2.65 5.03
CA VAL A 26 -0.09 -1.26 4.59
C VAL A 26 0.00 -1.17 3.07
N GLY A 27 -0.88 -0.37 2.47
CA GLY A 27 -0.83 -0.11 1.03
C GLY A 27 0.29 0.88 0.70
N VAL A 28 1.06 0.61 -0.35
CA VAL A 28 2.13 1.48 -0.81
C VAL A 28 1.79 1.98 -2.21
N SER A 29 1.61 3.28 -2.34
CA SER A 29 1.19 3.92 -3.59
C SER A 29 2.30 4.64 -4.35
N GLY A 30 3.48 4.74 -3.75
CA GLY A 30 4.58 5.52 -4.31
C GLY A 30 4.55 6.99 -3.90
N GLY A 31 3.49 7.43 -3.22
CA GLY A 31 3.41 8.78 -2.66
C GLY A 31 4.15 8.90 -1.33
N ILE A 32 4.43 10.15 -0.94
CA ILE A 32 5.21 10.40 0.27
C ILE A 32 4.46 9.93 1.52
N ASP A 33 3.15 10.10 1.58
CA ASP A 33 2.36 9.71 2.76
C ASP A 33 2.41 8.20 3.00
N SER A 34 2.22 7.41 1.95
CA SER A 34 2.27 5.96 2.08
C SER A 34 3.69 5.47 2.41
N SER A 35 4.72 6.17 1.90
CA SER A 35 6.11 5.85 2.20
C SER A 35 6.41 6.08 3.68
N VAL A 36 5.94 7.18 4.24
CA VAL A 36 6.11 7.50 5.66
C VAL A 36 5.37 6.48 6.52
N VAL A 37 4.11 6.21 6.22
CA VAL A 37 3.30 5.27 7.02
C VAL A 37 3.90 3.87 6.99
N SER A 38 4.29 3.37 5.82
CA SER A 38 4.86 2.03 5.69
C SER A 38 6.20 1.90 6.42
N THR A 39 7.01 2.96 6.39
CA THR A 39 8.29 2.97 7.11
C THR A 39 8.06 2.96 8.62
N LEU A 40 7.10 3.74 9.12
CA LEU A 40 6.76 3.74 10.54
C LEU A 40 6.26 2.37 11.00
N CYS A 41 5.44 1.72 10.18
CA CYS A 41 4.97 0.36 10.47
C CYS A 41 6.15 -0.62 10.55
N ALA A 42 7.10 -0.53 9.62
CA ALA A 42 8.28 -1.40 9.63
C ALA A 42 9.12 -1.19 10.89
N LYS A 43 9.21 0.04 11.38
CA LYS A 43 9.99 0.38 12.58
C LYS A 43 9.39 -0.16 13.88
N THR A 44 8.14 -0.60 13.88
CA THR A 44 7.52 -1.18 15.07
C THR A 44 8.14 -2.52 15.46
N GLY A 45 8.81 -3.18 14.54
CA GLY A 45 9.32 -4.53 14.75
C GLY A 45 8.27 -5.62 14.52
N LEU A 46 7.00 -5.25 14.37
CA LEU A 46 5.94 -6.19 14.04
C LEU A 46 6.06 -6.63 12.58
N ARG A 47 5.57 -7.82 12.28
CA ARG A 47 5.53 -8.28 10.89
C ARG A 47 4.74 -7.28 10.05
N THR A 48 5.39 -6.68 9.08
CA THR A 48 4.81 -5.64 8.24
C THR A 48 4.75 -6.12 6.80
N ILE A 49 3.57 -6.02 6.20
CA ILE A 49 3.31 -6.49 4.84
C ILE A 49 2.91 -5.30 3.99
N PRO A 50 3.88 -4.65 3.32
CA PRO A 50 3.56 -3.61 2.35
C PRO A 50 2.98 -4.27 1.09
N ILE A 51 1.82 -3.77 0.66
CA ILE A 51 1.13 -4.28 -0.52
C ILE A 51 1.19 -3.22 -1.62
N VAL A 52 1.73 -3.60 -2.77
CA VAL A 52 1.75 -2.77 -3.96
C VAL A 52 0.73 -3.35 -4.94
N MET A 53 -0.26 -2.55 -5.31
CA MET A 53 -1.26 -2.92 -6.30
C MET A 53 -0.88 -2.28 -7.62
N THR A 54 -0.50 -3.10 -8.61
CA THR A 54 -0.06 -2.59 -9.91
C THR A 54 -1.16 -2.70 -10.94
N ILE A 55 -1.38 -1.63 -11.71
CA ILE A 55 -2.38 -1.61 -12.78
C ILE A 55 -1.70 -1.61 -14.15
N LYS A 56 -0.66 -0.86 -14.32
CA LYS A 56 0.21 -0.84 -15.49
C LYS A 56 1.60 -0.55 -14.96
N ASN A 57 2.63 -0.73 -15.71
CA ASN A 57 4.03 -0.55 -15.28
C ASN A 57 4.35 0.88 -14.75
N LYS A 58 3.41 1.53 -14.10
CA LYS A 58 3.54 2.90 -13.60
C LYS A 58 3.87 3.00 -12.11
N ASP A 59 3.99 1.86 -11.45
CA ASP A 59 4.11 1.83 -9.99
C ASP A 59 5.54 1.59 -9.53
N MET A 60 6.51 2.09 -10.30
CA MET A 60 7.93 1.88 -10.02
C MET A 60 8.34 2.40 -8.66
N LEU A 61 7.88 3.59 -8.27
CA LEU A 61 8.22 4.17 -6.97
C LEU A 61 7.70 3.33 -5.81
N ALA A 62 6.47 2.81 -5.95
CA ALA A 62 5.89 1.94 -4.94
C ALA A 62 6.65 0.63 -4.83
N LEU A 63 7.02 0.02 -5.95
CA LEU A 63 7.78 -1.21 -5.99
C LEU A 63 9.17 -1.03 -5.38
N GLU A 64 9.85 0.06 -5.74
CA GLU A 64 11.17 0.38 -5.20
C GLU A 64 11.13 0.59 -3.70
N HIS A 65 10.12 1.31 -3.21
CA HIS A 65 9.99 1.58 -1.78
C HIS A 65 9.70 0.28 -1.01
N ALA A 66 8.80 -0.57 -1.50
CA ALA A 66 8.48 -1.84 -0.87
C ALA A 66 9.71 -2.75 -0.82
N TRP A 67 10.48 -2.78 -1.91
CA TRP A 67 11.74 -3.52 -1.96
C TRP A 67 12.74 -2.98 -0.95
N TRP A 68 12.87 -1.65 -0.89
CA TRP A 68 13.78 -0.99 0.06
C TRP A 68 13.42 -1.31 1.51
N LEU A 69 12.13 -1.30 1.83
CA LEU A 69 11.67 -1.66 3.17
C LEU A 69 12.04 -3.11 3.52
N GLU A 70 11.82 -4.03 2.61
CA GLU A 70 12.14 -5.44 2.83
C GLU A 70 13.64 -5.66 3.01
N GLU A 71 14.47 -4.96 2.22
CA GLU A 71 15.91 -5.07 2.32
C GLU A 71 16.47 -4.49 3.62
N ASN A 72 15.83 -3.48 4.18
CA ASN A 72 16.31 -2.78 5.37
C ASN A 72 15.65 -3.20 6.67
N HIS A 73 14.64 -4.07 6.62
CA HIS A 73 13.92 -4.52 7.81
C HIS A 73 13.60 -6.01 7.69
N GLU A 74 14.08 -6.80 8.63
CA GLU A 74 13.86 -8.24 8.63
C GLU A 74 12.39 -8.63 8.82
N ASN A 75 11.61 -7.77 9.44
CA ASN A 75 10.19 -8.00 9.73
C ASN A 75 9.26 -7.63 8.59
N VAL A 76 9.80 -7.21 7.45
CA VAL A 76 9.00 -6.77 6.29
C VAL A 76 8.97 -7.85 5.22
N SER A 77 7.76 -8.15 4.74
CA SER A 77 7.54 -9.09 3.62
C SER A 77 6.59 -8.43 2.63
N ARG A 78 7.13 -7.96 1.52
CA ARG A 78 6.32 -7.28 0.50
C ARG A 78 5.38 -8.24 -0.22
N ARG A 79 4.26 -7.70 -0.70
CA ARG A 79 3.33 -8.40 -1.58
C ARG A 79 2.97 -7.50 -2.75
N ILE A 80 2.94 -8.07 -3.93
CA ILE A 80 2.61 -7.36 -5.15
C ILE A 80 1.35 -8.00 -5.72
N ILE A 81 0.30 -7.19 -5.89
CA ILE A 81 -0.96 -7.64 -6.47
C ILE A 81 -1.14 -6.96 -7.80
N ASN A 82 -1.12 -7.74 -8.88
CA ASN A 82 -1.33 -7.22 -10.23
C ASN A 82 -2.81 -7.16 -10.53
N LEU A 83 -3.33 -5.94 -10.65
CA LEU A 83 -4.74 -5.68 -10.95
C LEU A 83 -5.01 -5.46 -12.43
N GLU A 84 -3.99 -5.59 -13.28
CA GLU A 84 -4.11 -5.29 -14.70
C GLU A 84 -5.23 -6.06 -15.38
N LYS A 85 -5.34 -7.36 -15.11
CA LYS A 85 -6.38 -8.20 -15.67
C LYS A 85 -7.78 -7.76 -15.21
N ILE A 86 -7.93 -7.49 -13.93
CA ILE A 86 -9.22 -7.02 -13.37
C ILE A 86 -9.57 -5.65 -13.96
N PHE A 87 -8.59 -4.79 -14.10
CA PHE A 87 -8.75 -3.47 -14.67
C PHE A 87 -9.18 -3.54 -16.13
N HIS A 88 -8.61 -4.47 -16.91
CA HIS A 88 -9.00 -4.71 -18.29
C HIS A 88 -10.45 -5.18 -18.41
N GLU A 89 -10.87 -6.10 -17.56
CA GLU A 89 -12.25 -6.57 -17.55
C GLU A 89 -13.21 -5.43 -17.21
N PHE A 90 -12.84 -4.59 -16.25
CA PHE A 90 -13.63 -3.42 -15.88
C PHE A 90 -13.71 -2.42 -17.04
N GLU A 91 -12.62 -2.17 -17.72
CA GLU A 91 -12.55 -1.28 -18.87
C GLU A 91 -13.48 -1.79 -20.00
N ASN A 92 -13.43 -3.08 -20.29
CA ASN A 92 -14.29 -3.70 -21.29
C ASN A 92 -15.77 -3.58 -20.93
N ALA A 93 -16.12 -3.83 -19.68
CA ALA A 93 -17.49 -3.67 -19.18
C ALA A 93 -17.95 -2.22 -19.30
N SER A 94 -17.09 -1.27 -19.00
CA SER A 94 -17.39 0.17 -19.08
C SER A 94 -17.67 0.60 -20.52
N ARG A 95 -16.92 0.08 -21.48
CA ARG A 95 -17.15 0.35 -22.90
C ARG A 95 -18.52 -0.14 -23.35
N TYR A 96 -18.98 -1.23 -22.77
CA TYR A 96 -20.29 -1.81 -23.07
C TYR A 96 -21.45 -0.93 -22.58
N LEU A 97 -21.22 -0.12 -21.54
CA LEU A 97 -22.24 0.73 -20.93
C LEU A 97 -22.39 2.10 -21.58
N GLY A 98 -21.53 2.48 -22.52
CA GLY A 98 -21.61 3.74 -23.27
C GLY A 98 -20.81 4.88 -22.67
N ALA A 99 -21.13 6.13 -23.10
CA ALA A 99 -20.33 7.32 -22.79
C ALA A 99 -20.24 7.65 -21.29
N ASP A 100 -21.30 7.38 -20.53
CA ASP A 100 -21.32 7.67 -19.09
C ASP A 100 -20.35 6.79 -18.31
N SER A 101 -19.94 5.67 -18.89
CA SER A 101 -19.03 4.73 -18.27
C SER A 101 -17.62 5.31 -18.07
N GLU A 102 -17.20 6.27 -18.87
CA GLU A 102 -15.89 6.89 -18.74
C GLU A 102 -15.73 7.61 -17.40
N HIS A 103 -16.76 8.32 -16.95
CA HIS A 103 -16.76 9.00 -15.66
C HIS A 103 -16.74 7.99 -14.51
N ALA A 104 -17.55 6.94 -14.59
CA ALA A 104 -17.58 5.89 -13.59
C ALA A 104 -16.24 5.18 -13.50
N PHE A 105 -15.61 4.90 -14.64
CA PHE A 105 -14.30 4.27 -14.72
C PHE A 105 -13.21 5.14 -14.13
N ALA A 106 -13.19 6.43 -14.47
CA ALA A 106 -12.22 7.38 -13.94
C ALA A 106 -12.33 7.52 -12.41
N ASN A 107 -13.55 7.56 -11.87
CA ASN A 107 -13.80 7.61 -10.44
C ASN A 107 -13.31 6.36 -9.73
N SER A 108 -13.50 5.21 -10.32
CA SER A 108 -13.01 3.94 -9.77
C SER A 108 -11.48 3.90 -9.74
N ARG A 109 -10.82 4.45 -10.73
CA ARG A 109 -9.36 4.54 -10.78
C ARG A 109 -8.80 5.45 -9.68
N SER A 110 -9.52 6.49 -9.36
CA SER A 110 -9.08 7.49 -8.36
C SER A 110 -9.15 6.97 -6.94
N ARG A 111 -9.88 5.91 -6.72
CA ARG A 111 -10.06 5.30 -5.41
C ARG A 111 -9.17 4.09 -5.21
#